data_ce1fe1b9c663e76d07f91f21ca2f229a
#
_entry.id   ce1fe1b9c663e76d07f91f21ca2f229a
#
_cell.length_a   1.000
_cell.length_b   1.000
_cell.length_c   1.000
_cell.angle_alpha   90.00
_cell.angle_beta   90.00
_cell.angle_gamma   90.00
#
_symmetry.space_group_name_H-M   'P 1'
#
loop_
_entity.id
_entity.type
_entity.pdbx_description
1 polymer ?
#
loop_
_entity_poly.entity_id
_entity_poly.type
_entity_poly.pdbx_seq_one_letter_code
_entity_poly.pdbx_strand_id
1 'polypeptide(L)'
;MTDDDAATDRRDATRTPRRHTRRRLLTVGGAAGAIALAGCSAEQTGDGADDGADDDGTDEDGDEAETPTLTVATYGSFIDAPSVSPGEWLKEEFESRFDAELEWATPDNEINHYIERVQSGAAVDADVYVGFNTEDLVRIDEQLDDGLFAEAGDIDGLEAVREGLRFDPFDRAVPFDTGYISLVYDGTETEAPETFDGLLDEEHRGALIAQNPGASTTGRAFLLHTIHRFGDGEGGVIDGADGDAEYDYLDYWADLQENDVRVLGSWSDSYSAWSEGEAPMVVSYSTDQVFASAEGANLEEHQIRFLNDQAYANPEGMAVFNDADHPDLAREFMSFMLEPAVQGEIAERNVAFPATETAELPDDYAELAQAPDDPVTFTYEELQGSVGDWVSAWERQFAGN
;
A
#
# COMPACT_ATOMS: atom_id res chain seq x y z
N MET A 1 48.65 63.93 -18.12
CA MET A 1 49.96 63.41 -18.49
C MET A 1 49.86 61.94 -18.21
N THR A 2 49.66 61.34 -19.34
CA THR A 2 50.09 60.05 -19.92
C THR A 2 49.50 58.84 -19.26
N ASP A 3 48.50 58.21 -19.91
CA ASP A 3 48.59 57.16 -20.96
C ASP A 3 49.49 56.00 -20.58
N ASP A 4 48.97 54.79 -20.54
CA ASP A 4 48.86 53.84 -21.65
C ASP A 4 48.37 52.50 -21.12
N ASP A 5 47.33 51.98 -21.63
CA ASP A 5 47.19 50.90 -22.60
C ASP A 5 47.64 49.48 -22.22
N ALA A 6 46.73 48.59 -22.53
CA ALA A 6 46.87 47.25 -23.09
C ALA A 6 46.42 46.12 -22.18
N ALA A 7 45.47 45.44 -22.55
CA ALA A 7 45.09 44.48 -23.58
C ALA A 7 44.56 43.18 -22.95
N THR A 8 43.34 42.91 -23.28
CA THR A 8 42.73 41.61 -23.62
C THR A 8 43.48 40.34 -23.30
N ASP A 9 42.87 39.47 -22.54
CA ASP A 9 42.81 38.07 -22.99
C ASP A 9 41.46 37.41 -22.62
N ARG A 10 40.65 37.19 -23.66
CA ARG A 10 39.45 36.38 -23.63
C ARG A 10 39.87 34.92 -23.72
N ARG A 11 39.66 34.13 -22.68
CA ARG A 11 39.65 32.66 -22.80
C ARG A 11 38.25 32.14 -22.75
N ASP A 12 37.79 31.81 -23.90
CA ASP A 12 36.64 31.02 -24.29
C ASP A 12 36.70 29.64 -23.59
N ALA A 13 35.78 29.38 -22.65
CA ALA A 13 35.59 28.07 -22.09
C ALA A 13 34.36 27.43 -22.75
N THR A 14 34.62 26.63 -23.73
CA THR A 14 33.70 25.79 -24.50
C THR A 14 32.96 24.84 -23.52
N ARG A 15 31.68 25.10 -23.29
CA ARG A 15 30.73 24.18 -22.71
C ARG A 15 30.43 23.07 -23.70
N THR A 16 30.78 21.84 -23.34
CA THR A 16 30.41 20.63 -24.08
C THR A 16 28.98 20.24 -23.67
N PRO A 17 28.03 20.06 -24.59
CA PRO A 17 26.70 19.61 -24.24
C PRO A 17 26.72 18.10 -23.95
N ARG A 18 26.20 17.70 -22.79
CA ARG A 18 25.89 16.29 -22.45
C ARG A 18 24.82 15.77 -23.41
N ARG A 19 25.17 14.73 -24.14
CA ARG A 19 24.27 14.00 -25.03
C ARG A 19 23.34 13.12 -24.21
N HIS A 20 22.06 13.48 -24.22
CA HIS A 20 21.00 12.57 -23.79
C HIS A 20 20.85 11.41 -24.78
N THR A 21 21.04 10.22 -24.32
CA THR A 21 20.88 8.99 -25.12
C THR A 21 19.38 8.65 -25.17
N ARG A 22 18.72 9.03 -26.26
CA ARG A 22 17.34 8.59 -26.56
C ARG A 22 17.34 7.09 -26.79
N ARG A 23 16.71 6.32 -25.89
CA ARG A 23 16.32 4.93 -26.13
C ARG A 23 15.24 4.91 -27.21
N ARG A 24 15.52 4.17 -28.28
CA ARG A 24 14.59 3.96 -29.41
C ARG A 24 13.55 2.94 -28.96
N LEU A 25 12.27 3.32 -28.97
CA LEU A 25 11.14 2.40 -29.02
C LEU A 25 11.20 1.60 -30.34
N LEU A 26 11.25 0.28 -30.22
CA LEU A 26 10.98 -0.65 -31.32
C LEU A 26 9.49 -0.97 -31.32
N THR A 27 8.76 -0.36 -32.23
CA THR A 27 7.42 -0.78 -32.62
C THR A 27 7.54 -2.08 -33.42
N VAL A 28 7.03 -3.18 -32.87
CA VAL A 28 6.77 -4.42 -33.62
C VAL A 28 5.31 -4.40 -34.06
N GLY A 29 5.12 -4.31 -35.36
CA GLY A 29 3.83 -4.29 -36.03
C GLY A 29 3.13 -5.64 -35.94
N GLY A 30 1.80 -5.60 -35.77
CA GLY A 30 0.94 -6.73 -35.69
C GLY A 30 0.76 -7.48 -37.02
N ALA A 31 0.55 -8.77 -36.91
CA ALA A 31 -0.05 -9.60 -37.94
C ALA A 31 -1.25 -10.32 -37.31
N ALA A 32 -2.43 -9.95 -37.78
CA ALA A 32 -3.68 -10.65 -37.49
C ALA A 32 -3.67 -12.02 -38.16
N GLY A 33 -3.81 -13.10 -37.37
CA GLY A 33 -4.04 -14.44 -37.86
C GLY A 33 -5.35 -14.98 -37.26
N ALA A 34 -6.37 -15.05 -38.12
CA ALA A 34 -7.61 -15.74 -37.81
C ALA A 34 -7.36 -17.26 -37.83
N ILE A 35 -7.66 -17.95 -36.73
CA ILE A 35 -7.71 -19.42 -36.74
C ILE A 35 -9.15 -19.86 -36.54
N ALA A 36 -9.61 -20.61 -37.56
CA ALA A 36 -10.93 -21.19 -37.68
C ALA A 36 -11.14 -22.36 -36.71
N LEU A 37 -12.32 -22.41 -36.12
CA LEU A 37 -12.89 -23.56 -35.43
C LEU A 37 -13.06 -24.74 -36.41
N ALA A 38 -12.47 -25.87 -36.13
CA ALA A 38 -12.82 -27.13 -36.74
C ALA A 38 -13.11 -28.16 -35.65
N GLY A 39 -14.37 -28.42 -35.44
CA GLY A 39 -14.82 -29.57 -34.65
C GLY A 39 -14.55 -30.88 -35.41
N CYS A 40 -14.17 -31.92 -34.67
CA CYS A 40 -14.22 -33.29 -35.16
C CYS A 40 -14.95 -34.15 -34.14
N SER A 41 -16.18 -34.50 -34.50
CA SER A 41 -16.89 -35.66 -33.97
C SER A 41 -16.23 -36.94 -34.50
N ALA A 42 -15.93 -37.88 -33.65
CA ALA A 42 -15.53 -39.24 -34.03
C ALA A 42 -16.67 -40.18 -33.73
N GLU A 43 -17.17 -40.81 -34.80
CA GLU A 43 -18.09 -41.95 -34.78
C GLU A 43 -17.38 -43.23 -34.43
N GLN A 44 -18.06 -44.01 -33.61
CA GLN A 44 -17.71 -45.36 -33.16
C GLN A 44 -18.27 -46.41 -34.12
N THR A 45 -17.45 -47.30 -34.64
CA THR A 45 -17.89 -48.61 -35.22
C THR A 45 -16.81 -49.62 -34.89
N GLY A 46 -17.08 -50.59 -34.32
CA GLY A 46 -17.53 -51.85 -33.93
C GLY A 46 -16.75 -53.03 -34.46
N ASP A 47 -16.70 -54.05 -33.60
CA ASP A 47 -16.52 -55.50 -33.79
C ASP A 47 -15.13 -56.11 -33.96
N GLY A 48 -14.87 -57.08 -33.06
CA GLY A 48 -13.96 -58.23 -33.28
C GLY A 48 -13.39 -58.79 -31.98
N ALA A 49 -14.00 -59.90 -31.54
CA ALA A 49 -13.60 -60.73 -30.41
C ALA A 49 -12.19 -61.36 -30.58
N ASP A 50 -11.44 -61.55 -29.52
CA ASP A 50 -11.25 -62.87 -28.85
C ASP A 50 -9.87 -62.96 -28.14
N ASP A 51 -9.89 -63.67 -27.01
CA ASP A 51 -8.82 -64.36 -26.28
C ASP A 51 -7.74 -63.60 -25.45
N GLY A 52 -7.98 -63.63 -24.16
CA GLY A 52 -7.21 -64.20 -23.07
C GLY A 52 -5.72 -63.86 -22.90
N ALA A 53 -5.40 -63.10 -21.83
CA ALA A 53 -4.33 -63.40 -20.90
C ALA A 53 -4.46 -62.47 -19.68
N ASP A 54 -4.53 -63.08 -18.52
CA ASP A 54 -4.36 -62.45 -17.22
C ASP A 54 -2.99 -61.74 -17.17
N ASP A 55 -3.01 -60.40 -17.05
CA ASP A 55 -1.89 -59.64 -16.51
C ASP A 55 -2.45 -58.76 -15.40
N ASP A 56 -2.14 -59.19 -14.16
CA ASP A 56 -2.42 -58.46 -12.93
C ASP A 56 -1.42 -57.27 -12.86
N GLY A 57 -1.70 -56.26 -13.69
CA GLY A 57 -1.08 -54.95 -13.65
C GLY A 57 -1.90 -54.06 -12.74
N THR A 58 -1.50 -53.98 -11.50
CA THR A 58 -1.87 -52.83 -10.67
C THR A 58 -1.34 -51.56 -11.33
N ASP A 59 -2.18 -50.92 -12.16
CA ASP A 59 -2.02 -49.52 -12.50
C ASP A 59 -2.21 -48.74 -11.19
N GLU A 60 -1.12 -48.51 -10.49
CA GLU A 60 -1.01 -47.36 -9.61
C GLU A 60 -1.04 -46.14 -10.54
N ASP A 61 -2.25 -45.71 -10.94
CA ASP A 61 -2.47 -44.34 -11.32
C ASP A 61 -2.14 -43.51 -10.07
N GLY A 62 -0.87 -43.15 -9.95
CA GLY A 62 -0.48 -42.06 -9.08
C GLY A 62 -1.17 -40.82 -9.63
N ASP A 63 -2.30 -40.44 -9.03
CA ASP A 63 -2.75 -39.08 -9.08
C ASP A 63 -1.57 -38.24 -8.58
N GLU A 64 -0.79 -37.69 -9.50
CA GLU A 64 0.08 -36.57 -9.17
C GLU A 64 -0.87 -35.48 -8.74
N ALA A 65 -1.00 -35.28 -7.43
CA ALA A 65 -1.81 -34.21 -6.88
C ALA A 65 -1.29 -32.91 -7.52
N GLU A 66 -2.16 -32.19 -8.23
CA GLU A 66 -1.81 -30.88 -8.79
C GLU A 66 -1.37 -29.98 -7.63
N THR A 67 -0.23 -29.30 -7.78
CA THR A 67 0.26 -28.34 -6.79
C THR A 67 -0.81 -27.24 -6.63
N PRO A 68 -1.32 -26.99 -5.42
CA PRO A 68 -2.33 -25.96 -5.23
C PRO A 68 -1.74 -24.56 -5.48
N THR A 69 -2.55 -23.68 -6.05
CA THR A 69 -2.18 -22.29 -6.26
C THR A 69 -2.93 -21.42 -5.27
N LEU A 70 -2.20 -20.72 -4.41
CA LEU A 70 -2.75 -19.71 -3.50
C LEU A 70 -2.81 -18.37 -4.21
N THR A 71 -3.99 -17.80 -4.37
CA THR A 71 -4.15 -16.45 -4.92
C THR A 71 -4.24 -15.41 -3.80
N VAL A 72 -3.23 -14.55 -3.71
CA VAL A 72 -3.14 -13.49 -2.71
C VAL A 72 -3.40 -12.15 -3.37
N ALA A 73 -4.48 -11.51 -2.98
CA ALA A 73 -4.83 -10.17 -3.43
C ALA A 73 -4.15 -9.11 -2.56
N THR A 74 -3.69 -8.02 -3.18
CA THR A 74 -3.02 -6.92 -2.49
C THR A 74 -3.03 -5.63 -3.31
N TYR A 75 -2.49 -4.55 -2.76
CA TYR A 75 -2.30 -3.28 -3.46
C TYR A 75 -1.03 -3.29 -4.33
N GLY A 76 -1.00 -2.42 -5.36
CA GLY A 76 0.06 -2.45 -6.37
C GLY A 76 1.46 -2.24 -5.81
N SER A 77 1.65 -1.30 -4.87
CA SER A 77 2.97 -1.00 -4.29
C SER A 77 3.52 -2.09 -3.36
N PHE A 78 2.71 -3.04 -2.90
CA PHE A 78 3.21 -4.22 -2.22
C PHE A 78 4.06 -5.12 -3.14
N ILE A 79 3.82 -5.03 -4.46
CA ILE A 79 4.52 -5.82 -5.49
C ILE A 79 5.54 -4.99 -6.25
N ASP A 80 5.21 -3.74 -6.60
CA ASP A 80 6.05 -2.87 -7.44
C ASP A 80 5.96 -1.42 -6.94
N ALA A 81 6.69 -1.11 -5.88
CA ALA A 81 6.80 0.23 -5.33
C ALA A 81 7.93 1.03 -6.00
N PRO A 82 7.85 2.38 -6.03
CA PRO A 82 8.97 3.24 -6.43
C PRO A 82 10.22 3.05 -5.56
N SER A 83 10.03 2.63 -4.31
CA SER A 83 11.08 2.31 -3.36
C SER A 83 11.51 0.84 -3.49
N VAL A 84 11.07 0.01 -2.57
CA VAL A 84 11.29 -1.43 -2.53
C VAL A 84 9.96 -2.10 -2.20
N SER A 85 9.78 -3.37 -2.55
CA SER A 85 8.54 -4.10 -2.28
C SER A 85 8.80 -5.53 -1.83
N PRO A 86 7.95 -6.10 -0.94
CA PRO A 86 8.15 -7.43 -0.37
C PRO A 86 7.67 -8.57 -1.28
N GLY A 87 6.80 -8.30 -2.26
CA GLY A 87 6.01 -9.32 -2.95
C GLY A 87 6.80 -10.41 -3.64
N GLU A 88 7.84 -10.06 -4.41
CA GLU A 88 8.67 -11.06 -5.10
C GLU A 88 9.40 -11.97 -4.10
N TRP A 89 10.01 -11.38 -3.07
CA TRP A 89 10.71 -12.11 -2.04
C TRP A 89 9.78 -13.05 -1.24
N LEU A 90 8.60 -12.56 -0.85
CA LEU A 90 7.60 -13.36 -0.13
C LEU A 90 7.15 -14.57 -0.96
N LYS A 91 6.92 -14.37 -2.27
CA LYS A 91 6.55 -15.44 -3.17
C LYS A 91 7.64 -16.50 -3.24
N GLU A 92 8.88 -16.10 -3.52
CA GLU A 92 10.02 -17.04 -3.64
C GLU A 92 10.25 -17.81 -2.33
N GLU A 93 10.16 -17.12 -1.19
CA GLU A 93 10.39 -17.73 0.11
C GLU A 93 9.24 -18.68 0.51
N PHE A 94 7.98 -18.31 0.25
CA PHE A 94 6.82 -19.17 0.49
C PHE A 94 6.89 -20.44 -0.37
N GLU A 95 7.05 -20.32 -1.69
CA GLU A 95 7.14 -21.44 -2.63
C GLU A 95 8.34 -22.36 -2.33
N SER A 96 9.42 -21.84 -1.73
CA SER A 96 10.57 -22.64 -1.32
C SER A 96 10.28 -23.56 -0.13
N ARG A 97 9.29 -23.23 0.70
CA ARG A 97 8.98 -23.91 1.96
C ARG A 97 7.71 -24.75 1.91
N PHE A 98 6.76 -24.37 1.06
CA PHE A 98 5.45 -25.00 0.94
C PHE A 98 5.31 -25.64 -0.45
N ASP A 99 4.63 -26.77 -0.52
CA ASP A 99 4.32 -27.45 -1.79
C ASP A 99 3.09 -26.78 -2.43
N ALA A 100 3.25 -25.51 -2.78
CA ALA A 100 2.20 -24.65 -3.33
C ALA A 100 2.83 -23.59 -4.25
N GLU A 101 2.06 -23.11 -5.23
CA GLU A 101 2.37 -21.92 -6.02
C GLU A 101 1.63 -20.71 -5.44
N LEU A 102 2.24 -19.51 -5.48
CA LEU A 102 1.62 -18.27 -5.04
C LEU A 102 1.42 -17.36 -6.25
N GLU A 103 0.20 -16.87 -6.45
CA GLU A 103 -0.13 -15.85 -7.44
C GLU A 103 -0.59 -14.57 -6.78
N TRP A 104 0.00 -13.44 -7.18
CA TRP A 104 -0.42 -12.12 -6.73
C TRP A 104 -1.53 -11.58 -7.62
N ALA A 105 -2.60 -11.07 -7.00
CA ALA A 105 -3.64 -10.31 -7.67
C ALA A 105 -3.61 -8.84 -7.20
N THR A 106 -3.38 -7.91 -8.12
CA THR A 106 -3.29 -6.46 -7.83
C THR A 106 -4.31 -5.69 -8.66
N PRO A 107 -5.61 -5.76 -8.31
CA PRO A 107 -6.64 -5.04 -9.06
C PRO A 107 -6.50 -3.52 -8.88
N ASP A 108 -6.76 -2.74 -9.94
CA ASP A 108 -6.60 -1.28 -9.95
C ASP A 108 -7.38 -0.56 -8.83
N ASN A 109 -8.53 -1.12 -8.42
CA ASN A 109 -9.37 -0.56 -7.36
C ASN A 109 -9.14 -1.20 -5.99
N GLU A 110 -8.07 -1.97 -5.83
CA GLU A 110 -7.67 -2.62 -4.57
C GLU A 110 -8.86 -3.40 -3.94
N ILE A 111 -9.13 -3.23 -2.64
CA ILE A 111 -10.22 -3.92 -1.94
C ILE A 111 -11.61 -3.60 -2.52
N ASN A 112 -11.81 -2.43 -3.12
CA ASN A 112 -13.08 -2.06 -3.73
C ASN A 112 -13.47 -2.99 -4.90
N HIS A 113 -12.49 -3.55 -5.61
CA HIS A 113 -12.72 -4.55 -6.65
C HIS A 113 -13.52 -5.74 -6.12
N TYR A 114 -13.18 -6.24 -4.95
CA TYR A 114 -13.85 -7.39 -4.33
C TYR A 114 -15.21 -7.03 -3.73
N ILE A 115 -15.35 -5.84 -3.16
CA ILE A 115 -16.65 -5.32 -2.72
C ILE A 115 -17.61 -5.25 -3.91
N GLU A 116 -17.21 -4.68 -5.05
CA GLU A 116 -18.03 -4.57 -6.26
C GLU A 116 -18.38 -5.94 -6.84
N ARG A 117 -17.48 -6.92 -6.81
CA ARG A 117 -17.73 -8.29 -7.25
C ARG A 117 -18.85 -8.94 -6.43
N VAL A 118 -18.75 -8.88 -5.11
CA VAL A 118 -19.79 -9.45 -4.22
C VAL A 118 -21.12 -8.72 -4.39
N GLN A 119 -21.14 -7.40 -4.49
CA GLN A 119 -22.37 -6.62 -4.75
C GLN A 119 -23.03 -6.99 -6.09
N SER A 120 -22.23 -7.34 -7.10
CA SER A 120 -22.73 -7.77 -8.41
C SER A 120 -23.14 -9.26 -8.46
N GLY A 121 -22.90 -10.02 -7.38
CA GLY A 121 -23.13 -11.46 -7.29
C GLY A 121 -22.07 -12.30 -8.02
N ALA A 122 -20.89 -11.74 -8.29
CA ALA A 122 -19.76 -12.47 -8.82
C ALA A 122 -18.95 -13.09 -7.67
N ALA A 123 -18.36 -14.27 -7.91
CA ALA A 123 -17.48 -14.91 -6.96
C ALA A 123 -16.18 -14.10 -6.79
N VAL A 124 -15.61 -14.14 -5.59
CA VAL A 124 -14.24 -13.67 -5.34
C VAL A 124 -13.27 -14.69 -5.96
N ASP A 125 -12.25 -14.21 -6.62
CA ASP A 125 -11.24 -15.03 -7.31
C ASP A 125 -9.87 -14.93 -6.64
N ALA A 126 -9.86 -14.87 -5.32
CA ALA A 126 -8.67 -14.86 -4.48
C ALA A 126 -8.95 -15.57 -3.15
N ASP A 127 -7.89 -16.05 -2.50
CA ASP A 127 -7.98 -16.77 -1.22
C ASP A 127 -7.73 -15.84 -0.01
N VAL A 128 -6.78 -14.91 -0.15
CA VAL A 128 -6.36 -13.98 0.91
C VAL A 128 -6.32 -12.56 0.36
N TYR A 129 -6.68 -11.59 1.19
CA TYR A 129 -6.33 -10.18 0.96
C TYR A 129 -5.29 -9.72 1.97
N VAL A 130 -4.25 -9.02 1.49
CA VAL A 130 -3.16 -8.43 2.29
C VAL A 130 -3.14 -6.93 2.07
N GLY A 131 -3.10 -6.14 3.15
CA GLY A 131 -2.93 -4.70 3.07
C GLY A 131 -4.24 -3.90 3.09
N PHE A 132 -5.16 -4.22 4.00
CA PHE A 132 -6.31 -3.39 4.32
C PHE A 132 -6.25 -2.95 5.79
N ASN A 133 -6.92 -1.87 6.10
CA ASN A 133 -6.89 -1.25 7.41
C ASN A 133 -8.28 -1.18 8.07
N THR A 134 -8.38 -0.52 9.23
CA THR A 134 -9.63 -0.41 10.00
C THR A 134 -10.74 0.23 9.18
N GLU A 135 -10.46 1.30 8.47
CA GLU A 135 -11.45 2.03 7.68
C GLU A 135 -11.93 1.23 6.45
N ASP A 136 -11.08 0.40 5.87
CA ASP A 136 -11.50 -0.50 4.80
C ASP A 136 -12.42 -1.58 5.34
N LEU A 137 -12.12 -2.15 6.52
CA LEU A 137 -12.96 -3.15 7.16
C LEU A 137 -14.34 -2.60 7.51
N VAL A 138 -14.42 -1.39 8.06
CA VAL A 138 -15.68 -0.70 8.32
C VAL A 138 -16.47 -0.51 7.03
N ARG A 139 -15.84 -0.05 5.96
CA ARG A 139 -16.49 0.15 4.66
C ARG A 139 -16.99 -1.16 4.03
N ILE A 140 -16.26 -2.26 4.20
CA ILE A 140 -16.68 -3.60 3.77
C ILE A 140 -17.99 -3.96 4.48
N ASP A 141 -18.01 -3.88 5.80
CA ASP A 141 -19.15 -4.28 6.63
C ASP A 141 -20.38 -3.37 6.43
N GLU A 142 -20.18 -2.09 6.09
CA GLU A 142 -21.27 -1.18 5.74
C GLU A 142 -21.90 -1.46 4.37
N GLN A 143 -21.13 -2.04 3.44
CA GLN A 143 -21.56 -2.29 2.08
C GLN A 143 -22.01 -3.72 1.81
N LEU A 144 -21.60 -4.68 2.64
CA LEU A 144 -21.86 -6.10 2.46
C LEU A 144 -22.47 -6.71 3.74
N ASP A 145 -23.73 -7.13 3.67
CA ASP A 145 -24.48 -7.71 4.82
C ASP A 145 -23.77 -8.94 5.43
N ASP A 146 -23.12 -9.76 4.60
CA ASP A 146 -22.42 -10.99 5.02
C ASP A 146 -20.89 -10.77 5.16
N GLY A 147 -20.42 -9.52 5.01
CA GLY A 147 -18.99 -9.17 4.99
C GLY A 147 -18.24 -9.76 3.80
N LEU A 148 -16.92 -9.68 3.86
CA LEU A 148 -16.02 -10.16 2.80
C LEU A 148 -15.11 -11.31 3.28
N PHE A 149 -14.82 -11.34 4.59
CA PHE A 149 -13.79 -12.18 5.19
C PHE A 149 -14.36 -13.18 6.20
N ALA A 150 -13.79 -14.37 6.20
CA ALA A 150 -14.03 -15.40 7.21
C ALA A 150 -13.26 -15.09 8.51
N GLU A 151 -13.65 -15.74 9.62
CA GLU A 151 -12.83 -15.74 10.84
C GLU A 151 -11.43 -16.27 10.52
N ALA A 152 -10.39 -15.62 11.04
CA ALA A 152 -9.00 -16.01 10.81
C ALA A 152 -8.70 -17.43 11.28
N GLY A 153 -9.30 -17.85 12.41
CA GLY A 153 -9.08 -19.17 12.98
C GLY A 153 -7.73 -19.27 13.71
N ASP A 154 -7.14 -20.46 13.67
CA ASP A 154 -5.85 -20.69 14.31
C ASP A 154 -4.72 -20.21 13.39
N ILE A 155 -4.02 -19.16 13.77
CA ILE A 155 -2.87 -18.59 13.07
C ILE A 155 -1.65 -18.66 14.01
N ASP A 156 -0.61 -19.36 13.58
CA ASP A 156 0.64 -19.45 14.33
C ASP A 156 1.33 -18.07 14.35
N GLY A 157 1.83 -17.65 15.52
CA GLY A 157 2.47 -16.34 15.69
C GLY A 157 1.51 -15.20 16.05
N LEU A 158 0.19 -15.43 16.02
CA LEU A 158 -0.80 -14.39 16.36
C LEU A 158 -0.59 -13.83 17.78
N GLU A 159 -0.13 -14.64 18.73
CA GLU A 159 0.15 -14.20 20.10
C GLU A 159 1.30 -13.18 20.20
N ALA A 160 2.17 -13.13 19.19
CA ALA A 160 3.27 -12.15 19.11
C ALA A 160 2.83 -10.81 18.50
N VAL A 161 1.65 -10.73 17.90
CA VAL A 161 1.11 -9.47 17.36
C VAL A 161 0.76 -8.53 18.51
N ARG A 162 1.28 -7.30 18.41
CA ARG A 162 1.03 -6.23 19.39
C ARG A 162 -0.46 -5.97 19.55
N GLU A 163 -0.94 -5.96 20.80
CA GLU A 163 -2.36 -5.79 21.11
C GLU A 163 -2.94 -4.49 20.52
N GLY A 164 -2.17 -3.41 20.56
CA GLY A 164 -2.58 -2.10 20.02
C GLY A 164 -2.74 -2.04 18.49
N LEU A 165 -2.33 -3.08 17.76
CA LEU A 165 -2.52 -3.16 16.30
C LEU A 165 -3.71 -4.03 15.91
N ARG A 166 -4.34 -4.73 16.84
CA ARG A 166 -5.53 -5.57 16.58
C ARG A 166 -6.75 -4.68 16.42
N PHE A 167 -7.13 -4.40 15.18
CA PHE A 167 -8.16 -3.42 14.85
C PHE A 167 -9.52 -4.04 14.54
N ASP A 168 -9.60 -5.36 14.30
CA ASP A 168 -10.86 -6.05 13.97
C ASP A 168 -11.52 -6.64 15.23
N PRO A 169 -12.70 -6.13 15.65
CA PRO A 169 -13.40 -6.67 16.83
C PRO A 169 -14.03 -8.05 16.60
N PHE A 170 -13.97 -8.59 15.38
CA PHE A 170 -14.59 -9.86 14.97
C PHE A 170 -13.58 -10.96 14.62
N ASP A 171 -12.28 -10.76 14.92
CA ASP A 171 -11.21 -11.75 14.74
C ASP A 171 -11.07 -12.29 13.28
N ARG A 172 -11.36 -11.48 12.26
CA ARG A 172 -11.19 -11.85 10.84
C ARG A 172 -9.84 -11.37 10.30
N ALA A 173 -9.42 -10.17 10.70
CA ALA A 173 -8.18 -9.55 10.27
C ALA A 173 -7.02 -9.84 11.22
N VAL A 174 -5.88 -10.21 10.66
CA VAL A 174 -4.62 -10.39 11.37
C VAL A 174 -3.64 -9.32 10.92
N PRO A 175 -3.22 -8.40 11.81
CA PRO A 175 -2.22 -7.39 11.46
C PRO A 175 -0.88 -8.01 11.12
N PHE A 176 -0.22 -7.51 10.07
CA PHE A 176 1.12 -7.95 9.68
C PHE A 176 2.15 -6.81 9.72
N ASP A 177 1.71 -5.55 9.59
CA ASP A 177 2.56 -4.38 9.76
C ASP A 177 1.78 -3.15 10.24
N THR A 178 2.47 -2.03 10.41
CA THR A 178 1.88 -0.71 10.60
C THR A 178 2.82 0.37 10.11
N GLY A 179 2.26 1.45 9.59
CA GLY A 179 2.96 2.69 9.28
C GLY A 179 2.48 3.83 10.16
N TYR A 180 3.28 4.88 10.29
CA TYR A 180 2.87 6.14 10.91
C TYR A 180 2.93 7.24 9.85
N ILE A 181 1.79 7.89 9.61
CA ILE A 181 1.66 8.95 8.61
C ILE A 181 2.40 10.19 9.10
N SER A 182 3.33 10.65 8.27
CA SER A 182 4.20 11.80 8.55
C SER A 182 4.38 12.64 7.29
N LEU A 183 5.07 13.76 7.41
CA LEU A 183 5.68 14.41 6.26
C LEU A 183 7.08 13.82 6.04
N VAL A 184 7.37 13.43 4.79
CA VAL A 184 8.72 13.22 4.30
C VAL A 184 9.11 14.47 3.52
N TYR A 185 10.29 15.03 3.78
CA TYR A 185 10.68 16.29 3.14
C TYR A 185 12.17 16.36 2.83
N ASP A 186 12.49 17.11 1.79
CA ASP A 186 13.87 17.43 1.45
C ASP A 186 14.39 18.56 2.35
N GLY A 187 15.13 18.17 3.40
CA GLY A 187 15.74 19.10 4.34
C GLY A 187 16.85 19.97 3.75
N THR A 188 17.28 19.70 2.52
CA THR A 188 18.22 20.56 1.78
C THR A 188 17.53 21.73 1.08
N GLU A 189 16.21 21.59 0.81
CA GLU A 189 15.39 22.59 0.14
C GLU A 189 14.49 23.38 1.10
N THR A 190 13.94 22.73 2.12
CA THR A 190 13.00 23.36 3.04
C THR A 190 13.13 22.79 4.46
N GLU A 191 12.62 23.52 5.43
CA GLU A 191 12.30 23.01 6.77
C GLU A 191 10.80 22.76 6.83
N ALA A 192 10.38 21.55 7.15
CA ALA A 192 8.95 21.26 7.30
C ALA A 192 8.40 21.90 8.58
N PRO A 193 7.15 22.40 8.56
CA PRO A 193 6.52 22.98 9.73
C PRO A 193 6.29 21.93 10.83
N GLU A 194 6.25 22.37 12.08
CA GLU A 194 6.02 21.50 13.24
C GLU A 194 4.54 21.18 13.45
N THR A 195 3.63 21.93 12.83
CA THR A 195 2.19 21.83 13.07
C THR A 195 1.39 21.84 11.78
N PHE A 196 0.14 21.33 11.84
CA PHE A 196 -0.81 21.45 10.74
C PHE A 196 -1.05 22.90 10.31
N ASP A 197 -1.18 23.82 11.28
CA ASP A 197 -1.37 25.25 10.97
C ASP A 197 -0.17 25.82 10.21
N GLY A 198 1.04 25.36 10.51
CA GLY A 198 2.26 25.79 9.83
C GLY A 198 2.30 25.41 8.34
N LEU A 199 1.56 24.37 7.92
CA LEU A 199 1.40 24.05 6.50
C LEU A 199 0.62 25.11 5.71
N LEU A 200 -0.13 25.96 6.40
CA LEU A 200 -0.92 27.06 5.81
C LEU A 200 -0.10 28.35 5.65
N ASP A 201 1.11 28.41 6.19
CA ASP A 201 1.97 29.59 6.07
C ASP A 201 2.38 29.83 4.60
N GLU A 202 2.45 31.09 4.18
CA GLU A 202 2.81 31.51 2.82
C GLU A 202 4.17 30.94 2.35
N GLU A 203 5.09 30.66 3.27
CA GLU A 203 6.40 30.09 2.94
C GLU A 203 6.30 28.63 2.49
N HIS A 204 5.21 27.93 2.84
CA HIS A 204 4.95 26.54 2.44
C HIS A 204 3.92 26.43 1.28
N ARG A 205 3.59 27.57 0.64
CA ARG A 205 2.66 27.58 -0.49
C ARG A 205 3.15 26.67 -1.62
N GLY A 206 2.31 25.69 -2.00
CA GLY A 206 2.62 24.71 -3.05
C GLY A 206 3.72 23.71 -2.71
N ALA A 207 4.12 23.65 -1.43
CA ALA A 207 5.22 22.79 -0.99
C ALA A 207 4.79 21.36 -0.64
N LEU A 208 3.50 21.08 -0.50
CA LEU A 208 2.97 19.78 -0.06
C LEU A 208 2.33 19.00 -1.19
N ILE A 209 2.70 17.72 -1.31
CA ILE A 209 1.98 16.71 -2.06
C ILE A 209 1.25 15.79 -1.07
N ALA A 210 -0.08 15.65 -1.24
CA ALA A 210 -0.93 14.71 -0.51
C ALA A 210 -1.64 13.76 -1.47
N GLN A 211 -2.33 12.74 -0.95
CA GLN A 211 -3.09 11.79 -1.75
C GLN A 211 -4.59 12.01 -1.59
N ASN A 212 -5.35 11.59 -2.61
CA ASN A 212 -6.80 11.58 -2.57
C ASN A 212 -7.30 10.52 -1.57
N PRO A 213 -8.02 10.88 -0.50
CA PRO A 213 -8.49 9.93 0.52
C PRO A 213 -9.53 8.93 0.02
N GLY A 214 -10.22 9.22 -1.08
CA GLY A 214 -11.15 8.29 -1.73
C GLY A 214 -10.45 7.18 -2.52
N ALA A 215 -9.18 7.40 -2.91
CA ALA A 215 -8.44 6.51 -3.78
C ALA A 215 -7.16 5.89 -3.14
N SER A 216 -6.71 6.43 -2.01
CA SER A 216 -5.44 6.02 -1.37
C SER A 216 -5.64 5.83 0.14
N THR A 217 -5.14 4.71 0.68
CA THR A 217 -5.11 4.45 2.12
C THR A 217 -4.27 5.49 2.87
N THR A 218 -3.09 5.85 2.34
CA THR A 218 -2.24 6.92 2.90
C THR A 218 -2.97 8.26 2.94
N GLY A 219 -3.69 8.61 1.86
CA GLY A 219 -4.49 9.83 1.80
C GLY A 219 -5.64 9.82 2.81
N ARG A 220 -6.29 8.66 2.98
CA ARG A 220 -7.36 8.49 3.96
C ARG A 220 -6.82 8.60 5.39
N ALA A 221 -5.70 7.99 5.68
CA ALA A 221 -5.04 8.09 6.98
C ALA A 221 -4.63 9.54 7.31
N PHE A 222 -4.15 10.32 6.34
CA PHE A 222 -3.88 11.75 6.53
C PHE A 222 -5.18 12.56 6.74
N LEU A 223 -6.26 12.25 6.01
CA LEU A 223 -7.58 12.85 6.25
C LEU A 223 -8.05 12.60 7.69
N LEU A 224 -7.99 11.33 8.14
CA LEU A 224 -8.36 10.96 9.52
C LEU A 224 -7.50 11.68 10.56
N HIS A 225 -6.21 11.88 10.30
CA HIS A 225 -5.36 12.68 11.17
C HIS A 225 -5.83 14.14 11.25
N THR A 226 -6.26 14.73 10.13
CA THR A 226 -6.87 16.10 10.15
C THR A 226 -8.20 16.14 10.88
N ILE A 227 -9.02 15.09 10.75
CA ILE A 227 -10.28 14.97 11.50
C ILE A 227 -10.02 14.83 13.00
N HIS A 228 -9.04 14.03 13.40
CA HIS A 228 -8.61 13.96 14.80
C HIS A 228 -8.19 15.33 15.33
N ARG A 229 -7.44 16.09 14.52
CA ARG A 229 -6.90 17.41 14.93
C ARG A 229 -7.96 18.49 14.98
N PHE A 230 -8.85 18.60 14.00
CA PHE A 230 -9.77 19.73 13.82
C PHE A 230 -11.23 19.38 14.08
N GLY A 231 -11.55 18.08 14.25
CA GLY A 231 -12.93 17.61 14.39
C GLY A 231 -13.66 17.48 13.06
N ASP A 232 -14.85 16.90 13.12
CA ASP A 232 -15.73 16.62 11.98
C ASP A 232 -16.83 17.69 11.76
N GLY A 233 -16.83 18.76 12.56
CA GLY A 233 -17.83 19.84 12.52
C GLY A 233 -19.17 19.49 13.18
N GLU A 234 -19.41 18.24 13.59
CA GLU A 234 -20.66 17.80 14.21
C GLU A 234 -20.62 17.82 15.75
N GLY A 235 -19.46 18.14 16.31
CA GLY A 235 -19.34 18.48 17.74
C GLY A 235 -19.44 17.31 18.70
N GLY A 236 -18.73 16.21 18.45
CA GLY A 236 -18.63 15.33 19.57
C GLY A 236 -18.36 13.85 19.39
N VAL A 237 -17.72 13.39 18.35
CA VAL A 237 -17.44 11.94 18.21
C VAL A 237 -16.01 11.57 18.54
N ILE A 238 -15.07 12.52 18.52
CA ILE A 238 -13.66 12.20 18.66
C ILE A 238 -13.18 12.60 20.04
N ASP A 239 -12.95 11.57 20.89
CA ASP A 239 -12.41 11.76 22.24
C ASP A 239 -10.94 12.18 22.10
N GLY A 240 -10.67 13.46 22.38
CA GLY A 240 -9.33 14.04 22.29
C GLY A 240 -9.10 15.02 21.12
N ALA A 241 -10.08 15.23 20.23
CA ALA A 241 -9.95 16.28 19.22
C ALA A 241 -9.85 17.66 19.90
N ASP A 242 -8.78 18.38 19.56
CA ASP A 242 -8.58 19.78 20.01
C ASP A 242 -9.41 20.78 19.20
N GLY A 243 -10.30 20.30 18.33
CA GLY A 243 -11.06 21.10 17.37
C GLY A 243 -12.01 22.08 18.01
N ASP A 244 -12.05 23.29 17.47
CA ASP A 244 -13.07 24.30 17.72
C ASP A 244 -14.28 23.99 16.81
N ALA A 245 -15.50 23.97 17.32
CA ALA A 245 -16.71 23.70 16.54
C ALA A 245 -16.96 24.71 15.39
N GLU A 246 -16.20 25.80 15.33
CA GLU A 246 -16.26 26.81 14.28
C GLU A 246 -15.22 26.60 13.15
N TYR A 247 -14.26 25.66 13.28
CA TYR A 247 -13.23 25.34 12.28
C TYR A 247 -12.96 23.83 12.29
N ASP A 248 -13.37 23.14 11.26
CA ASP A 248 -13.27 21.70 11.13
C ASP A 248 -12.23 21.25 10.09
N TYR A 249 -12.14 19.94 9.85
CA TYR A 249 -11.22 19.37 8.87
C TYR A 249 -11.49 19.86 7.43
N LEU A 250 -12.75 20.14 7.06
CA LEU A 250 -13.08 20.67 5.73
C LEU A 250 -12.59 22.11 5.57
N ASP A 251 -12.71 22.94 6.61
CA ASP A 251 -12.16 24.30 6.60
C ASP A 251 -10.63 24.26 6.46
N TYR A 252 -9.97 23.35 7.21
CA TYR A 252 -8.52 23.14 7.09
C TYR A 252 -8.10 22.72 5.67
N TRP A 253 -8.83 21.78 5.07
CA TRP A 253 -8.54 21.35 3.70
C TRP A 253 -8.86 22.42 2.65
N ALA A 254 -9.83 23.32 2.91
CA ALA A 254 -10.06 24.50 2.07
C ALA A 254 -8.85 25.45 2.12
N ASP A 255 -8.31 25.69 3.31
CA ASP A 255 -7.12 26.53 3.49
C ASP A 255 -5.87 25.90 2.86
N LEU A 256 -5.71 24.56 2.94
CA LEU A 256 -4.66 23.84 2.22
C LEU A 256 -4.79 24.00 0.69
N GLN A 257 -6.03 23.97 0.15
CA GLN A 257 -6.27 24.24 -1.27
C GLN A 257 -5.89 25.67 -1.65
N GLU A 258 -6.23 26.65 -0.82
CA GLU A 258 -5.83 28.05 -1.02
C GLU A 258 -4.30 28.22 -0.92
N ASN A 259 -3.62 27.32 -0.18
CA ASN A 259 -2.16 27.25 -0.10
C ASN A 259 -1.54 26.34 -1.17
N ASP A 260 -2.28 26.05 -2.25
CA ASP A 260 -1.83 25.33 -3.44
C ASP A 260 -1.33 23.89 -3.13
N VAL A 261 -1.92 23.16 -2.17
CA VAL A 261 -1.64 21.75 -1.93
C VAL A 261 -1.88 20.94 -3.21
N ARG A 262 -0.99 20.03 -3.51
CA ARG A 262 -1.11 19.16 -4.67
C ARG A 262 -1.66 17.79 -4.24
N VAL A 263 -2.77 17.36 -4.81
CA VAL A 263 -3.40 16.07 -4.49
C VAL A 263 -3.29 15.13 -5.69
N LEU A 264 -2.68 13.95 -5.47
CA LEU A 264 -2.52 12.90 -6.47
C LEU A 264 -3.34 11.66 -6.11
N GLY A 265 -3.49 10.73 -7.07
CA GLY A 265 -4.40 9.59 -6.94
C GLY A 265 -3.87 8.44 -6.08
N SER A 266 -2.54 8.30 -5.96
CA SER A 266 -1.91 7.20 -5.24
C SER A 266 -0.69 7.67 -4.44
N TRP A 267 -0.26 6.85 -3.48
CA TRP A 267 1.01 7.08 -2.79
C TRP A 267 2.19 6.98 -3.76
N SER A 268 2.20 5.99 -4.65
CA SER A 268 3.29 5.79 -5.62
C SER A 268 3.50 7.00 -6.54
N ASP A 269 2.40 7.59 -7.05
CA ASP A 269 2.48 8.81 -7.88
C ASP A 269 3.00 10.00 -7.07
N SER A 270 2.54 10.13 -5.81
CA SER A 270 2.92 11.22 -4.92
C SER A 270 4.40 11.15 -4.52
N TYR A 271 4.86 9.94 -4.16
CA TYR A 271 6.24 9.69 -3.79
C TYR A 271 7.19 9.90 -4.99
N SER A 272 6.77 9.44 -6.18
CA SER A 272 7.52 9.65 -7.41
C SER A 272 7.63 11.15 -7.77
N ALA A 273 6.53 11.89 -7.66
CA ALA A 273 6.51 13.33 -7.91
C ALA A 273 7.42 14.10 -6.94
N TRP A 274 7.41 13.72 -5.65
CA TRP A 274 8.30 14.29 -4.64
C TRP A 274 9.76 13.96 -4.94
N SER A 275 10.11 12.71 -5.22
CA SER A 275 11.49 12.29 -5.52
C SER A 275 12.03 12.90 -6.83
N GLU A 276 11.14 13.31 -7.75
CA GLU A 276 11.48 14.08 -8.96
C GLU A 276 11.65 15.60 -8.68
N GLY A 277 11.44 16.05 -7.44
CA GLY A 277 11.57 17.43 -7.01
C GLY A 277 10.41 18.33 -7.42
N GLU A 278 9.19 17.79 -7.61
CA GLU A 278 8.03 18.59 -7.99
C GLU A 278 7.46 19.42 -6.82
N ALA A 279 7.68 18.99 -5.59
CA ALA A 279 7.48 19.75 -4.35
C ALA A 279 8.40 19.18 -3.25
N PRO A 280 8.80 19.99 -2.25
CA PRO A 280 9.79 19.56 -1.25
C PRO A 280 9.23 18.68 -0.13
N MET A 281 7.90 18.53 -0.01
CA MET A 281 7.24 17.74 1.03
C MET A 281 6.19 16.81 0.45
N VAL A 282 6.08 15.61 1.01
CA VAL A 282 5.03 14.63 0.67
C VAL A 282 4.47 13.98 1.92
N VAL A 283 3.16 13.72 1.94
CA VAL A 283 2.54 12.86 2.94
C VAL A 283 2.98 11.43 2.67
N SER A 284 3.68 10.81 3.62
CA SER A 284 4.22 9.46 3.50
C SER A 284 4.41 8.85 4.90
N TYR A 285 5.28 7.86 5.01
CA TYR A 285 5.51 7.10 6.24
C TYR A 285 6.80 7.50 6.93
N SER A 286 6.81 7.44 8.25
CA SER A 286 7.95 7.80 9.10
C SER A 286 9.14 6.82 9.04
N THR A 287 8.99 5.76 8.27
CA THR A 287 10.01 4.74 7.99
C THR A 287 10.84 5.01 6.73
N ASP A 288 10.57 6.12 6.02
CA ASP A 288 11.21 6.45 4.73
C ASP A 288 12.76 6.39 4.78
N GLN A 289 13.37 6.79 5.90
CA GLN A 289 14.82 6.73 6.07
C GLN A 289 15.40 5.31 6.08
N VAL A 290 14.61 4.28 6.39
CA VAL A 290 15.04 2.87 6.32
C VAL A 290 15.38 2.53 4.87
N PHE A 291 14.45 2.81 3.97
CA PHE A 291 14.64 2.62 2.54
C PHE A 291 15.78 3.52 2.00
N ALA A 292 15.74 4.82 2.28
CA ALA A 292 16.73 5.78 1.79
C ALA A 292 18.16 5.38 2.20
N SER A 293 18.34 4.89 3.43
CA SER A 293 19.62 4.38 3.92
C SER A 293 20.08 3.13 3.18
N ALA A 294 19.18 2.18 2.91
CA ALA A 294 19.49 0.95 2.20
C ALA A 294 19.95 1.23 0.76
N GLU A 295 19.35 2.21 0.09
CA GLU A 295 19.74 2.66 -1.25
C GLU A 295 21.00 3.57 -1.25
N GLY A 296 21.50 3.94 -0.07
CA GLY A 296 22.65 4.85 0.08
C GLY A 296 22.33 6.29 -0.32
N ALA A 297 21.07 6.69 -0.20
CA ALA A 297 20.60 8.03 -0.45
C ALA A 297 21.13 9.03 0.60
N ASN A 298 21.03 10.31 0.29
CA ASN A 298 21.36 11.37 1.23
C ASN A 298 20.21 11.57 2.22
N LEU A 299 20.35 11.13 3.46
CA LEU A 299 19.29 11.24 4.47
C LEU A 299 18.92 12.70 4.81
N GLU A 300 19.71 13.71 4.43
CA GLU A 300 19.30 15.12 4.54
C GLU A 300 18.15 15.46 3.58
N GLU A 301 17.98 14.70 2.48
CA GLU A 301 16.87 14.81 1.53
C GLU A 301 15.63 14.01 1.97
N HIS A 302 15.75 13.17 3.01
CA HIS A 302 14.73 12.26 3.51
C HIS A 302 14.43 12.53 4.99
N GLN A 303 14.04 13.73 5.32
CA GLN A 303 13.72 14.10 6.70
C GLN A 303 12.27 13.78 7.04
N ILE A 304 12.01 13.44 8.29
CA ILE A 304 10.69 13.07 8.82
C ILE A 304 10.17 14.18 9.72
N ARG A 305 8.89 14.52 9.60
CA ARG A 305 8.20 15.46 10.48
C ARG A 305 6.87 14.91 10.94
N PHE A 306 6.71 14.78 12.25
CA PHE A 306 5.41 14.57 12.88
C PHE A 306 4.74 15.92 13.14
N LEU A 307 3.58 16.15 12.53
CA LEU A 307 2.81 17.37 12.75
C LEU A 307 2.18 17.33 14.14
N ASN A 308 2.40 18.41 14.93
CA ASN A 308 1.98 18.48 16.33
C ASN A 308 2.53 17.35 17.22
N ASP A 309 3.70 16.81 16.89
CA ASP A 309 4.34 15.66 17.55
C ASP A 309 3.50 14.36 17.51
N GLN A 310 2.52 14.28 16.60
CA GLN A 310 1.63 13.14 16.42
C GLN A 310 1.72 12.57 15.02
N ALA A 311 1.33 11.30 14.87
CA ALA A 311 1.16 10.62 13.60
C ALA A 311 -0.01 9.64 13.66
N TYR A 312 -0.78 9.55 12.58
CA TYR A 312 -1.82 8.55 12.45
C TYR A 312 -1.18 7.17 12.26
N ALA A 313 -1.53 6.22 13.11
CA ALA A 313 -1.13 4.83 12.97
C ALA A 313 -2.05 4.14 11.97
N ASN A 314 -1.46 3.55 10.95
CA ASN A 314 -2.15 2.84 9.88
C ASN A 314 -1.78 1.34 9.92
N PRO A 315 -2.37 0.54 10.84
CA PRO A 315 -2.13 -0.88 10.85
C PRO A 315 -2.72 -1.53 9.60
N GLU A 316 -1.95 -2.39 8.96
CA GLU A 316 -2.41 -3.18 7.83
C GLU A 316 -2.62 -4.63 8.22
N GLY A 317 -3.76 -5.18 7.77
CA GLY A 317 -4.17 -6.54 8.06
C GLY A 317 -4.20 -7.43 6.83
N MET A 318 -4.26 -8.72 7.10
CA MET A 318 -4.53 -9.77 6.13
C MET A 318 -5.72 -10.61 6.59
N ALA A 319 -6.53 -11.11 5.65
CA ALA A 319 -7.70 -11.91 5.96
C ALA A 319 -8.03 -12.90 4.84
N VAL A 320 -8.64 -14.03 5.22
CA VAL A 320 -9.10 -15.05 4.29
C VAL A 320 -10.48 -14.67 3.76
N PHE A 321 -10.67 -14.71 2.43
CA PHE A 321 -11.98 -14.48 1.84
C PHE A 321 -12.98 -15.56 2.22
N ASN A 322 -14.28 -15.20 2.35
CA ASN A 322 -15.36 -16.15 2.70
C ASN A 322 -15.45 -17.35 1.75
N ASP A 323 -15.19 -17.12 0.46
CA ASP A 323 -15.31 -18.11 -0.61
C ASP A 323 -13.93 -18.61 -1.10
N ALA A 324 -12.88 -18.53 -0.26
CA ALA A 324 -11.55 -18.99 -0.61
C ALA A 324 -11.53 -20.45 -1.06
N ASP A 325 -10.86 -20.75 -2.17
CA ASP A 325 -10.71 -22.13 -2.68
C ASP A 325 -9.74 -22.93 -1.79
N HIS A 326 -8.73 -22.26 -1.19
CA HIS A 326 -7.69 -22.87 -0.36
C HIS A 326 -7.58 -22.23 1.04
N PRO A 327 -8.63 -22.26 1.88
CA PRO A 327 -8.65 -21.53 3.15
C PRO A 327 -7.61 -22.01 4.17
N ASP A 328 -7.21 -23.28 4.14
CA ASP A 328 -6.18 -23.79 5.05
C ASP A 328 -4.78 -23.33 4.61
N LEU A 329 -4.49 -23.34 3.30
CA LEU A 329 -3.25 -22.82 2.74
C LEU A 329 -3.16 -21.29 2.94
N ALA A 330 -4.29 -20.59 2.88
CA ALA A 330 -4.39 -19.17 3.21
C ALA A 330 -3.94 -18.88 4.65
N ARG A 331 -4.37 -19.71 5.62
CA ARG A 331 -3.94 -19.61 7.02
C ARG A 331 -2.46 -19.96 7.22
N GLU A 332 -1.95 -20.95 6.48
CA GLU A 332 -0.50 -21.23 6.47
C GLU A 332 0.31 -20.05 5.95
N PHE A 333 -0.16 -19.38 4.89
CA PHE A 333 0.47 -18.15 4.40
C PHE A 333 0.41 -17.02 5.43
N MET A 334 -0.73 -16.80 6.09
CA MET A 334 -0.83 -15.79 7.15
C MET A 334 0.10 -16.11 8.34
N SER A 335 0.23 -17.38 8.71
CA SER A 335 1.18 -17.82 9.74
C SER A 335 2.64 -17.61 9.33
N PHE A 336 2.98 -17.90 8.07
CA PHE A 336 4.28 -17.61 7.47
C PHE A 336 4.62 -16.12 7.53
N MET A 337 3.66 -15.23 7.20
CA MET A 337 3.82 -13.78 7.28
C MET A 337 4.16 -13.28 8.69
N LEU A 338 3.79 -14.01 9.76
CA LEU A 338 4.06 -13.65 11.15
C LEU A 338 5.36 -14.25 11.72
N GLU A 339 6.08 -15.07 10.96
CA GLU A 339 7.37 -15.60 11.41
C GLU A 339 8.38 -14.46 11.68
N PRO A 340 9.23 -14.54 12.72
CA PRO A 340 10.14 -13.45 13.10
C PRO A 340 11.06 -12.97 11.98
N ALA A 341 11.63 -13.89 11.19
CA ALA A 341 12.50 -13.54 10.06
C ALA A 341 11.71 -12.91 8.90
N VAL A 342 10.49 -13.42 8.63
CA VAL A 342 9.61 -12.89 7.58
C VAL A 342 9.11 -11.50 7.94
N GLN A 343 8.75 -11.29 9.20
CA GLN A 343 8.37 -9.97 9.72
C GLN A 343 9.51 -8.95 9.60
N GLY A 344 10.75 -9.37 9.78
CA GLY A 344 11.93 -8.52 9.57
C GLY A 344 12.07 -8.10 8.11
N GLU A 345 11.98 -9.05 7.18
CA GLU A 345 12.05 -8.78 5.74
C GLU A 345 10.88 -7.93 5.24
N ILE A 346 9.65 -8.15 5.76
CA ILE A 346 8.50 -7.29 5.45
C ILE A 346 8.79 -5.87 5.92
N ALA A 347 9.25 -5.68 7.14
CA ALA A 347 9.55 -4.37 7.70
C ALA A 347 10.54 -3.58 6.83
N GLU A 348 11.60 -4.23 6.33
CA GLU A 348 12.58 -3.58 5.46
C GLU A 348 12.04 -3.32 4.04
N ARG A 349 11.26 -4.25 3.48
CA ARG A 349 10.83 -4.20 2.07
C ARG A 349 9.50 -3.47 1.87
N ASN A 350 8.57 -3.54 2.83
CA ASN A 350 7.36 -2.72 2.84
C ASN A 350 7.59 -1.36 3.50
N VAL A 351 8.80 -1.14 4.02
CA VAL A 351 9.20 0.09 4.70
C VAL A 351 8.21 0.46 5.81
N ALA A 352 7.84 -0.55 6.62
CA ALA A 352 6.80 -0.47 7.65
C ALA A 352 7.30 -1.04 8.99
N PHE A 353 6.65 -0.69 10.08
CA PHE A 353 6.93 -1.32 11.38
C PHE A 353 6.30 -2.72 11.42
N PRO A 354 7.01 -3.76 11.91
CA PRO A 354 6.46 -5.09 12.01
C PRO A 354 5.30 -5.13 13.03
N ALA A 355 4.29 -5.94 12.75
CA ALA A 355 3.17 -6.12 13.69
C ALA A 355 3.57 -6.93 14.93
N THR A 356 4.59 -7.78 14.84
CA THR A 356 4.99 -8.66 15.95
C THR A 356 6.09 -8.05 16.80
N GLU A 357 6.13 -8.45 18.08
CA GLU A 357 7.22 -8.08 19.00
C GLU A 357 8.49 -8.90 18.78
N THR A 358 8.41 -9.98 18.00
CA THR A 358 9.47 -10.96 17.79
C THR A 358 10.22 -10.80 16.48
N ALA A 359 9.89 -9.78 15.67
CA ALA A 359 10.52 -9.54 14.37
C ALA A 359 12.05 -9.41 14.49
N GLU A 360 12.78 -10.01 13.56
CA GLU A 360 14.23 -9.92 13.45
C GLU A 360 14.61 -8.70 12.58
N LEU A 361 14.89 -7.56 13.23
CA LEU A 361 15.20 -6.30 12.58
C LEU A 361 16.70 -6.05 12.51
N PRO A 362 17.22 -5.32 11.49
CA PRO A 362 18.58 -4.82 11.46
C PRO A 362 18.93 -3.92 12.68
N ASP A 363 20.20 -3.90 13.06
CA ASP A 363 20.68 -3.16 14.24
C ASP A 363 20.40 -1.64 14.15
N ASP A 364 20.37 -1.07 12.95
CA ASP A 364 20.14 0.35 12.66
C ASP A 364 18.67 0.70 12.35
N TYR A 365 17.80 -0.30 12.24
CA TYR A 365 16.38 -0.08 11.92
C TYR A 365 15.70 0.90 12.89
N ALA A 366 15.93 0.73 14.20
CA ALA A 366 15.34 1.57 15.23
C ALA A 366 15.87 3.03 15.24
N GLU A 367 17.01 3.29 14.60
CA GLU A 367 17.56 4.64 14.45
C GLU A 367 16.94 5.38 13.25
N LEU A 368 16.46 4.63 12.25
CA LEU A 368 15.94 5.13 10.99
C LEU A 368 14.40 5.18 10.96
N ALA A 369 13.75 4.16 11.51
CA ALA A 369 12.30 4.10 11.64
C ALA A 369 11.83 4.92 12.85
N GLN A 370 11.11 6.01 12.60
CA GLN A 370 10.65 6.92 13.64
C GLN A 370 9.19 6.63 14.00
N ALA A 371 8.93 6.38 15.30
CA ALA A 371 7.57 6.23 15.83
C ALA A 371 7.21 7.43 16.69
N PRO A 372 5.97 7.94 16.65
CA PRO A 372 5.51 8.97 17.55
C PRO A 372 5.36 8.43 18.97
N ASP A 373 5.54 9.29 19.99
CA ASP A 373 5.31 8.91 21.38
C ASP A 373 3.81 8.63 21.66
N ASP A 374 2.92 9.30 20.95
CA ASP A 374 1.45 9.22 21.11
C ASP A 374 0.80 9.10 19.72
N PRO A 375 0.66 7.88 19.17
CA PRO A 375 0.05 7.68 17.87
C PRO A 375 -1.45 7.95 17.90
N VAL A 376 -1.95 8.59 16.86
CA VAL A 376 -3.39 8.77 16.61
C VAL A 376 -3.95 7.50 16.00
N THR A 377 -5.05 7.00 16.54
CA THR A 377 -5.82 5.87 16.00
C THR A 377 -7.31 6.14 16.10
N PHE A 378 -8.09 5.53 15.23
CA PHE A 378 -9.53 5.37 15.39
C PHE A 378 -9.87 3.90 15.55
N THR A 379 -10.75 3.59 16.47
CA THR A 379 -11.31 2.25 16.62
C THR A 379 -12.33 1.96 15.52
N TYR A 380 -12.63 0.70 15.31
CA TYR A 380 -13.68 0.27 14.37
C TYR A 380 -15.02 0.98 14.65
N GLU A 381 -15.41 1.08 15.93
CA GLU A 381 -16.67 1.70 16.35
C GLU A 381 -16.71 3.22 16.11
N GLU A 382 -15.58 3.92 16.24
CA GLU A 382 -15.49 5.36 15.95
C GLU A 382 -15.61 5.67 14.46
N LEU A 383 -15.12 4.76 13.60
CA LEU A 383 -15.21 4.93 12.15
C LEU A 383 -16.56 4.52 11.57
N GLN A 384 -17.27 3.60 12.25
CA GLN A 384 -18.53 3.05 11.78
C GLN A 384 -19.60 4.15 11.61
N GLY A 385 -20.16 4.26 10.40
CA GLY A 385 -21.15 5.27 10.05
C GLY A 385 -20.58 6.65 9.70
N SER A 386 -19.25 6.84 9.77
CA SER A 386 -18.63 8.16 9.62
C SER A 386 -17.64 8.24 8.48
N VAL A 387 -16.75 7.25 8.31
CA VAL A 387 -15.63 7.35 7.37
C VAL A 387 -16.06 7.59 5.92
N GLY A 388 -17.13 6.93 5.46
CA GLY A 388 -17.68 7.11 4.11
C GLY A 388 -18.23 8.53 3.89
N ASP A 389 -18.89 9.08 4.89
CA ASP A 389 -19.45 10.43 4.84
C ASP A 389 -18.35 11.51 4.87
N TRP A 390 -17.30 11.34 5.67
CA TRP A 390 -16.15 12.24 5.71
C TRP A 390 -15.39 12.27 4.38
N VAL A 391 -15.08 11.12 3.80
CA VAL A 391 -14.42 11.03 2.48
C VAL A 391 -15.30 11.68 1.41
N SER A 392 -16.61 11.36 1.38
CA SER A 392 -17.54 11.94 0.41
C SER A 392 -17.70 13.46 0.58
N ALA A 393 -17.63 13.97 1.78
CA ALA A 393 -17.68 15.42 2.03
C ALA A 393 -16.42 16.12 1.51
N TRP A 394 -15.25 15.53 1.76
CA TRP A 394 -13.99 16.00 1.24
C TRP A 394 -13.97 16.01 -0.31
N GLU A 395 -14.38 14.90 -0.95
CA GLU A 395 -14.45 14.80 -2.42
C GLU A 395 -15.37 15.86 -3.03
N ARG A 396 -16.54 16.11 -2.43
CA ARG A 396 -17.46 17.16 -2.91
C ARG A 396 -16.83 18.54 -2.86
N GLN A 397 -16.05 18.83 -1.83
CA GLN A 397 -15.34 20.12 -1.69
C GLN A 397 -14.26 20.26 -2.77
N PHE A 398 -13.44 19.21 -2.98
CA PHE A 398 -12.38 19.23 -3.98
C PHE A 398 -12.90 19.23 -5.42
N ALA A 399 -14.04 18.59 -5.72
CA ALA A 399 -14.65 18.58 -7.06
C ALA A 399 -15.38 19.89 -7.39
N GLY A 400 -15.68 20.73 -6.39
CA GLY A 400 -16.43 22.00 -6.55
C GLY A 400 -15.56 23.21 -6.90
N ASN A 401 -14.23 23.03 -6.96
CA ASN A 401 -13.26 24.12 -7.20
C ASN A 401 -12.49 23.92 -8.57
#